data_e85ea942847a9843a21f7b6c57211a54
#
_entry.id   e85ea942847a9843a21f7b6c57211a54
#
_cell.length_a   1.000
_cell.length_b   1.000
_cell.length_c   1.000
_cell.angle_alpha   90.00
_cell.angle_beta   90.00
_cell.angle_gamma   90.00
#
_symmetry.space_group_name_H-M   'P 1'
#
loop_
_entity.id
_entity.type
_entity.pdbx_description
1 polymer ?
#
loop_
_entity_poly.entity_id
_entity_poly.type
_entity_poly.pdbx_seq_one_letter_code
_entity_poly.pdbx_strand_id
1 'polypeptide(L)'
;MAVAYALCRSTTNFHVMPARRPLPVRLTLMTLGVFLVVWVASLGAVLAWERYDQTRPAGAIVVLGAAQYVGRPSPVLRARLDHAVALWRRGMAPALIVTGGRGTGDTTSEAEVSQRYAIHRGVPRAAILMETEGRTTSQSMAGVAALMNTRRRKDVLLVSDPFHMLRLTILARRHGLEPYTSPTPTSPITASPTERWKYALSESVKAPLAFIFERNSR
;
A
#
# COMPACT_ATOMS: atom_id res chain seq x y z
N MET A 1 51.91 69.65 38.67
CA MET A 1 50.63 69.11 39.14
C MET A 1 49.98 68.45 37.92
N ALA A 2 50.06 67.13 37.81
CA ALA A 2 49.46 66.31 36.71
C ALA A 2 48.34 65.49 37.32
N VAL A 3 47.09 65.72 36.88
CA VAL A 3 45.90 64.96 37.30
C VAL A 3 45.66 63.89 36.25
N ALA A 4 45.85 62.59 36.62
CA ALA A 4 45.61 61.47 35.80
C ALA A 4 44.10 61.11 35.83
N TYR A 5 43.42 61.17 34.66
CA TYR A 5 42.05 60.64 34.48
C TYR A 5 42.13 59.15 34.15
N ALA A 6 41.73 58.34 35.10
CA ALA A 6 41.53 56.89 34.87
C ALA A 6 40.17 56.67 34.26
N LEU A 7 40.12 56.33 32.97
CA LEU A 7 38.91 55.87 32.29
C LEU A 7 38.62 54.37 32.64
N CYS A 8 37.67 54.16 33.54
CA CYS A 8 37.11 52.84 33.85
C CYS A 8 36.24 52.38 32.68
N ARG A 9 36.75 51.55 31.80
CA ARG A 9 35.94 50.83 30.79
C ARG A 9 35.20 49.68 31.48
N SER A 10 33.93 49.88 31.81
CA SER A 10 33.01 48.81 32.20
C SER A 10 32.58 48.04 30.95
N THR A 11 33.16 46.87 30.74
CA THR A 11 32.68 45.91 29.71
C THR A 11 31.50 45.14 30.27
N THR A 12 30.30 45.66 30.04
CA THR A 12 29.06 44.94 30.29
C THR A 12 28.93 43.83 29.24
N ASN A 13 29.29 42.61 29.61
CA ASN A 13 28.98 41.40 28.82
C ASN A 13 27.46 41.17 28.88
N PHE A 14 26.75 41.60 27.85
CA PHE A 14 25.36 41.19 27.62
C PHE A 14 25.35 39.72 27.24
N HIS A 15 25.16 38.82 28.21
CA HIS A 15 24.74 37.47 27.95
C HIS A 15 23.32 37.51 27.38
N VAL A 16 23.21 37.45 26.04
CA VAL A 16 21.93 37.23 25.36
C VAL A 16 21.45 35.81 25.71
N MET A 17 20.62 35.70 26.74
CA MET A 17 19.97 34.44 27.03
C MET A 17 19.09 34.03 25.82
N PRO A 18 19.23 32.81 25.28
CA PRO A 18 18.37 32.38 24.18
C PRO A 18 16.92 32.43 24.64
N ALA A 19 16.10 33.21 23.94
CA ALA A 19 14.68 33.38 24.24
C ALA A 19 14.01 31.98 24.22
N ARG A 20 13.52 31.54 25.38
CA ARG A 20 12.78 30.29 25.49
C ARG A 20 11.50 30.41 24.68
N ARG A 21 11.36 29.62 23.61
CA ARG A 21 10.13 29.60 22.81
C ARG A 21 8.93 29.35 23.73
N PRO A 22 7.78 30.05 23.54
CA PRO A 22 6.59 29.86 24.35
C PRO A 22 6.10 28.41 24.27
N LEU A 23 5.51 27.89 25.34
CA LEU A 23 5.07 26.52 25.48
C LEU A 23 4.24 25.98 24.28
N PRO A 24 3.24 26.75 23.73
CA PRO A 24 2.47 26.30 22.57
C PRO A 24 3.34 26.09 21.33
N VAL A 25 4.34 26.93 21.08
CA VAL A 25 5.26 26.77 19.95
C VAL A 25 6.11 25.50 20.10
N ARG A 26 6.56 25.18 21.31
CA ARG A 26 7.31 23.94 21.58
C ARG A 26 6.45 22.71 21.34
N LEU A 27 5.21 22.70 21.83
CA LEU A 27 4.26 21.61 21.60
C LEU A 27 3.98 21.43 20.11
N THR A 28 3.72 22.51 19.37
CA THR A 28 3.50 22.46 17.93
C THR A 28 4.72 21.88 17.18
N LEU A 29 5.93 22.32 17.52
CA LEU A 29 7.14 21.79 16.90
C LEU A 29 7.39 20.31 17.24
N MET A 30 7.08 19.91 18.47
CA MET A 30 7.18 18.49 18.87
C MET A 30 6.16 17.62 18.11
N THR A 31 4.91 18.05 18.00
CA THR A 31 3.89 17.31 17.24
C THR A 31 4.26 17.21 15.77
N LEU A 32 4.70 18.29 15.13
CA LEU A 32 5.18 18.26 13.75
C LEU A 32 6.39 17.34 13.59
N GLY A 33 7.32 17.33 14.55
CA GLY A 33 8.47 16.43 14.57
C GLY A 33 8.04 14.95 14.63
N VAL A 34 7.09 14.63 15.52
CA VAL A 34 6.53 13.26 15.62
C VAL A 34 5.85 12.86 14.31
N PHE A 35 5.02 13.71 13.72
CA PHE A 35 4.38 13.43 12.43
C PHE A 35 5.41 13.19 11.33
N LEU A 36 6.45 13.98 11.26
CA LEU A 36 7.54 13.82 10.28
C LEU A 36 8.25 12.46 10.47
N VAL A 37 8.59 12.11 11.70
CA VAL A 37 9.25 10.82 12.00
C VAL A 37 8.36 9.65 11.62
N VAL A 38 7.07 9.68 11.98
CA VAL A 38 6.11 8.63 11.63
C VAL A 38 5.96 8.52 10.11
N TRP A 39 5.87 9.64 9.42
CA TRP A 39 5.76 9.65 7.96
C TRP A 39 7.02 9.10 7.27
N VAL A 40 8.21 9.51 7.70
CA VAL A 40 9.50 9.00 7.17
C VAL A 40 9.63 7.50 7.43
N ALA A 41 9.27 7.04 8.63
CA ALA A 41 9.28 5.61 8.97
C ALA A 41 8.29 4.82 8.08
N SER A 42 7.08 5.38 7.86
CA SER A 42 6.09 4.77 6.97
C SER A 42 6.59 4.70 5.52
N LEU A 43 7.19 5.76 4.99
CA LEU A 43 7.79 5.76 3.66
C LEU A 43 8.90 4.73 3.56
N GLY A 44 9.80 4.66 4.55
CA GLY A 44 10.83 3.63 4.64
C GLY A 44 10.25 2.21 4.63
N ALA A 45 9.16 1.98 5.37
CA ALA A 45 8.47 0.70 5.38
C ALA A 45 7.86 0.35 4.01
N VAL A 46 7.21 1.30 3.32
CA VAL A 46 6.68 1.11 1.96
C VAL A 46 7.80 0.71 1.00
N LEU A 47 8.91 1.46 0.99
CA LEU A 47 10.05 1.20 0.10
C LEU A 47 10.76 -0.15 0.40
N ALA A 48 10.82 -0.55 1.67
CA ALA A 48 11.33 -1.86 2.06
C ALA A 48 10.40 -2.97 1.57
N TRP A 49 9.08 -2.77 1.72
CA TRP A 49 8.07 -3.75 1.32
C TRP A 49 7.97 -3.93 -0.20
N GLU A 50 8.29 -2.90 -1.00
CA GLU A 50 8.36 -3.01 -2.47
C GLU A 50 9.29 -4.14 -2.95
N ARG A 51 10.33 -4.45 -2.18
CA ARG A 51 11.34 -5.47 -2.50
C ARG A 51 11.08 -6.80 -1.82
N TYR A 52 10.03 -6.87 -0.99
CA TYR A 52 9.77 -8.04 -0.18
C TYR A 52 8.87 -9.02 -0.92
N ASP A 53 9.50 -9.95 -1.63
CA ASP A 53 8.84 -11.05 -2.33
C ASP A 53 8.82 -12.28 -1.42
N GLN A 54 7.62 -12.77 -1.12
CA GLN A 54 7.37 -13.96 -0.31
C GLN A 54 6.71 -15.07 -1.14
N THR A 55 6.91 -15.09 -2.45
CA THR A 55 6.27 -16.05 -3.35
C THR A 55 6.46 -17.48 -2.86
N ARG A 56 5.37 -18.13 -2.51
CA ARG A 56 5.28 -19.53 -2.04
C ARG A 56 3.91 -20.12 -2.36
N PRO A 57 3.76 -21.46 -2.30
CA PRO A 57 2.45 -22.09 -2.42
C PRO A 57 1.47 -21.57 -1.35
N ALA A 58 0.22 -21.33 -1.77
CA ALA A 58 -0.86 -20.81 -0.93
C ALA A 58 -2.22 -21.38 -1.37
N GLY A 59 -3.27 -21.13 -0.58
CA GLY A 59 -4.64 -21.59 -0.89
C GLY A 59 -5.26 -20.91 -2.10
N ALA A 60 -4.88 -19.65 -2.36
CA ALA A 60 -5.27 -18.91 -3.55
C ALA A 60 -4.25 -17.83 -3.92
N ILE A 61 -4.14 -17.52 -5.22
CA ILE A 61 -3.51 -16.30 -5.70
C ILE A 61 -4.60 -15.23 -5.77
N VAL A 62 -4.36 -14.06 -5.20
CA VAL A 62 -5.31 -12.93 -5.18
C VAL A 62 -4.77 -11.79 -6.01
N VAL A 63 -5.48 -11.43 -7.08
CA VAL A 63 -5.13 -10.30 -7.95
C VAL A 63 -5.97 -9.09 -7.58
N LEU A 64 -5.31 -8.00 -7.17
CA LEU A 64 -6.00 -6.75 -6.90
C LEU A 64 -6.38 -6.05 -8.19
N GLY A 65 -7.62 -5.55 -8.24
CA GLY A 65 -8.10 -4.66 -9.28
C GLY A 65 -7.22 -3.42 -9.42
N ALA A 66 -7.25 -2.78 -10.57
CA ALA A 66 -6.58 -1.52 -10.84
C ALA A 66 -7.47 -0.58 -11.65
N ALA A 67 -7.71 -0.88 -12.89
CA ALA A 67 -8.69 -0.23 -13.74
C ALA A 67 -8.99 -1.12 -14.95
N GLN A 68 -10.14 -0.89 -15.56
CA GLN A 68 -10.49 -1.48 -16.84
C GLN A 68 -10.95 -0.37 -17.81
N TYR A 69 -10.80 -0.58 -19.10
CA TYR A 69 -11.22 0.35 -20.14
C TYR A 69 -12.10 -0.39 -21.15
N VAL A 70 -13.38 -0.11 -21.12
CA VAL A 70 -14.36 -0.68 -22.06
C VAL A 70 -14.24 -2.21 -22.16
N GLY A 71 -14.23 -2.90 -21.01
CA GLY A 71 -14.15 -4.36 -20.94
C GLY A 71 -12.77 -4.98 -21.19
N ARG A 72 -11.71 -4.16 -21.21
CA ARG A 72 -10.31 -4.62 -21.33
C ARG A 72 -9.52 -4.21 -20.08
N PRO A 73 -8.59 -5.03 -19.59
CA PRO A 73 -7.76 -4.65 -18.48
C PRO A 73 -6.85 -3.48 -18.86
N SER A 74 -6.68 -2.50 -17.96
CA SER A 74 -5.66 -1.47 -18.09
C SER A 74 -4.26 -2.10 -18.19
N PRO A 75 -3.23 -1.38 -18.66
CA PRO A 75 -1.87 -1.91 -18.70
C PRO A 75 -1.37 -2.39 -17.33
N VAL A 76 -1.75 -1.72 -16.24
CA VAL A 76 -1.42 -2.11 -14.86
C VAL A 76 -2.14 -3.39 -14.47
N LEU A 77 -3.45 -3.47 -14.67
CA LEU A 77 -4.23 -4.67 -14.37
C LEU A 77 -3.74 -5.86 -15.19
N ARG A 78 -3.41 -5.64 -16.47
CA ARG A 78 -2.85 -6.68 -17.33
C ARG A 78 -1.52 -7.23 -16.80
N ALA A 79 -0.61 -6.36 -16.37
CA ALA A 79 0.66 -6.80 -15.81
C ALA A 79 0.48 -7.67 -14.56
N ARG A 80 -0.46 -7.29 -13.66
CA ARG A 80 -0.83 -8.10 -12.48
C ARG A 80 -1.39 -9.46 -12.88
N LEU A 81 -2.31 -9.49 -13.86
CA LEU A 81 -2.92 -10.72 -14.35
C LEU A 81 -1.90 -11.65 -15.01
N ASP A 82 -1.00 -11.11 -15.84
CA ASP A 82 0.06 -11.90 -16.47
C ASP A 82 0.98 -12.54 -15.42
N HIS A 83 1.35 -11.79 -14.38
CA HIS A 83 2.13 -12.30 -13.26
C HIS A 83 1.38 -13.41 -12.50
N ALA A 84 0.11 -13.17 -12.17
CA ALA A 84 -0.72 -14.15 -11.47
C ALA A 84 -0.95 -15.44 -12.26
N VAL A 85 -1.16 -15.34 -13.58
CA VAL A 85 -1.27 -16.52 -14.47
C VAL A 85 0.04 -17.29 -14.51
N ALA A 86 1.20 -16.60 -14.54
CA ALA A 86 2.49 -17.26 -14.47
C ALA A 86 2.69 -18.00 -13.14
N LEU A 87 2.29 -17.43 -12.02
CA LEU A 87 2.31 -18.08 -10.71
C LEU A 87 1.36 -19.29 -10.66
N TRP A 88 0.15 -19.15 -11.21
CA TRP A 88 -0.82 -20.26 -11.27
C TRP A 88 -0.28 -21.43 -12.10
N ARG A 89 0.33 -21.17 -13.27
CA ARG A 89 0.97 -22.21 -14.11
C ARG A 89 2.11 -22.93 -13.40
N ARG A 90 2.81 -22.25 -12.49
CA ARG A 90 3.84 -22.83 -11.62
C ARG A 90 3.27 -23.65 -10.46
N GLY A 91 1.94 -23.77 -10.34
CA GLY A 91 1.29 -24.51 -9.27
C GLY A 91 1.32 -23.83 -7.90
N MET A 92 1.52 -22.50 -7.86
CA MET A 92 1.59 -21.75 -6.59
C MET A 92 0.26 -21.73 -5.84
N ALA A 93 -0.88 -21.95 -6.51
CA ALA A 93 -2.17 -22.12 -5.84
C ALA A 93 -3.18 -22.85 -6.75
N PRO A 94 -4.16 -23.59 -6.16
CA PRO A 94 -5.21 -24.23 -6.91
C PRO A 94 -6.29 -23.24 -7.40
N ALA A 95 -6.39 -22.05 -6.82
CA ALA A 95 -7.39 -21.06 -7.15
C ALA A 95 -6.76 -19.68 -7.44
N LEU A 96 -7.41 -18.97 -8.37
CA LEU A 96 -7.13 -17.57 -8.70
C LEU A 96 -8.34 -16.73 -8.28
N ILE A 97 -8.18 -15.80 -7.35
CA ILE A 97 -9.20 -14.84 -6.95
C ILE A 97 -8.89 -13.52 -7.64
N VAL A 98 -9.83 -13.01 -8.42
CA VAL A 98 -9.72 -11.69 -9.06
C VAL A 98 -10.70 -10.73 -8.39
N THR A 99 -10.24 -9.53 -8.05
CA THR A 99 -11.03 -8.55 -7.31
C THR A 99 -11.25 -7.28 -8.10
N GLY A 100 -12.28 -6.56 -7.75
CA GLY A 100 -12.58 -5.23 -8.22
C GLY A 100 -14.03 -5.07 -8.68
N GLY A 101 -14.70 -4.07 -8.11
CA GLY A 101 -16.08 -3.71 -8.42
C GLY A 101 -16.22 -2.99 -9.76
N ARG A 102 -17.40 -2.41 -9.96
CA ARG A 102 -17.72 -1.58 -11.14
C ARG A 102 -17.37 -0.13 -10.86
N GLY A 103 -16.64 0.49 -11.77
CA GLY A 103 -16.47 1.94 -11.80
C GLY A 103 -17.79 2.65 -12.14
N THR A 104 -17.84 3.95 -11.84
CA THR A 104 -19.00 4.77 -12.19
C THR A 104 -19.17 4.82 -13.71
N GLY A 105 -20.33 4.40 -14.21
CA GLY A 105 -20.64 4.31 -15.65
C GLY A 105 -20.17 3.02 -16.34
N ASP A 106 -19.47 2.13 -15.64
CA ASP A 106 -19.05 0.85 -16.21
C ASP A 106 -20.19 -0.16 -16.19
N THR A 107 -20.33 -0.91 -17.28
CA THR A 107 -21.25 -2.05 -17.39
C THR A 107 -20.65 -3.35 -16.84
N THR A 108 -19.33 -3.40 -16.68
CA THR A 108 -18.57 -4.60 -16.31
C THR A 108 -17.62 -4.27 -15.15
N SER A 109 -17.51 -5.16 -14.17
CA SER A 109 -16.55 -5.01 -13.08
C SER A 109 -15.13 -5.34 -13.53
N GLU A 110 -14.13 -4.83 -12.78
CA GLU A 110 -12.73 -5.18 -12.99
C GLU A 110 -12.51 -6.69 -12.80
N ALA A 111 -13.20 -7.32 -11.84
CA ALA A 111 -13.14 -8.76 -11.61
C ALA A 111 -13.67 -9.56 -12.80
N GLU A 112 -14.78 -9.15 -13.44
CA GLU A 112 -15.31 -9.81 -14.64
C GLU A 112 -14.34 -9.68 -15.83
N VAL A 113 -13.72 -8.52 -16.02
CA VAL A 113 -12.69 -8.30 -17.04
C VAL A 113 -11.48 -9.19 -16.77
N SER A 114 -11.04 -9.26 -15.51
CA SER A 114 -9.91 -10.09 -15.07
C SER A 114 -10.17 -11.58 -15.28
N GLN A 115 -11.38 -12.04 -14.97
CA GLN A 115 -11.77 -13.43 -15.21
C GLN A 115 -11.69 -13.79 -16.69
N ARG A 116 -12.31 -12.98 -17.58
CA ARG A 116 -12.24 -13.22 -19.04
C ARG A 116 -10.80 -13.26 -19.53
N TYR A 117 -9.96 -12.34 -19.05
CA TYR A 117 -8.55 -12.30 -19.40
C TYR A 117 -7.81 -13.57 -18.94
N ALA A 118 -8.00 -14.01 -17.70
CA ALA A 118 -7.35 -15.20 -17.16
C ALA A 118 -7.78 -16.48 -17.90
N ILE A 119 -9.07 -16.60 -18.25
CA ILE A 119 -9.58 -17.70 -19.08
C ILE A 119 -8.91 -17.73 -20.45
N HIS A 120 -8.82 -16.57 -21.11
CA HIS A 120 -8.13 -16.46 -22.41
C HIS A 120 -6.64 -16.85 -22.30
N ARG A 121 -6.03 -16.67 -21.13
CA ARG A 121 -4.65 -17.09 -20.83
C ARG A 121 -4.54 -18.54 -20.39
N GLY A 122 -5.60 -19.32 -20.42
CA GLY A 122 -5.61 -20.76 -20.17
C GLY A 122 -5.86 -21.16 -18.70
N VAL A 123 -6.31 -20.26 -17.84
CA VAL A 123 -6.76 -20.62 -16.50
C VAL A 123 -8.19 -21.16 -16.59
N PRO A 124 -8.48 -22.39 -16.14
CA PRO A 124 -9.83 -22.94 -16.18
C PRO A 124 -10.82 -22.08 -15.38
N ARG A 125 -12.02 -21.86 -15.92
CA ARG A 125 -13.06 -21.07 -15.24
C ARG A 125 -13.34 -21.57 -13.81
N ALA A 126 -13.33 -22.87 -13.61
CA ALA A 126 -13.56 -23.49 -12.30
C ALA A 126 -12.49 -23.15 -11.24
N ALA A 127 -11.30 -22.77 -11.69
CA ALA A 127 -10.22 -22.32 -10.80
C ALA A 127 -10.28 -20.83 -10.45
N ILE A 128 -11.18 -20.05 -11.10
CA ILE A 128 -11.26 -18.60 -10.92
C ILE A 128 -12.46 -18.24 -10.04
N LEU A 129 -12.19 -17.52 -8.97
CA LEU A 129 -13.20 -16.90 -8.11
C LEU A 129 -13.20 -15.40 -8.33
N MET A 130 -14.36 -14.77 -8.21
CA MET A 130 -14.50 -13.31 -8.39
C MET A 130 -14.99 -12.66 -7.10
N GLU A 131 -14.39 -11.54 -6.77
CA GLU A 131 -14.88 -10.57 -5.80
C GLU A 131 -15.26 -9.30 -6.59
N THR A 132 -16.55 -8.98 -6.69
CA THR A 132 -17.11 -7.98 -7.61
C THR A 132 -17.67 -6.75 -6.90
N GLU A 133 -17.72 -6.73 -5.57
CA GLU A 133 -18.43 -5.71 -4.79
C GLU A 133 -17.49 -4.64 -4.23
N GLY A 134 -16.21 -5.00 -4.00
CA GLY A 134 -15.24 -4.13 -3.36
C GLY A 134 -14.90 -2.90 -4.22
N ARG A 135 -15.16 -1.72 -3.67
CA ARG A 135 -14.76 -0.41 -4.22
C ARG A 135 -13.52 0.15 -3.56
N THR A 136 -13.12 -0.41 -2.44
CA THR A 136 -11.90 -0.08 -1.70
C THR A 136 -11.07 -1.34 -1.48
N THR A 137 -9.78 -1.18 -1.22
CA THR A 137 -8.90 -2.32 -0.93
C THR A 137 -9.37 -3.11 0.30
N SER A 138 -9.90 -2.43 1.33
CA SER A 138 -10.43 -3.09 2.52
C SER A 138 -11.66 -3.95 2.21
N GLN A 139 -12.60 -3.41 1.43
CA GLN A 139 -13.78 -4.16 0.99
C GLN A 139 -13.40 -5.38 0.16
N SER A 140 -12.46 -5.23 -0.78
CA SER A 140 -11.96 -6.37 -1.56
C SER A 140 -11.32 -7.43 -0.66
N MET A 141 -10.55 -7.04 0.36
CA MET A 141 -9.97 -8.02 1.29
C MET A 141 -11.02 -8.71 2.15
N ALA A 142 -12.09 -8.02 2.54
CA ALA A 142 -13.24 -8.62 3.21
C ALA A 142 -13.92 -9.67 2.32
N GLY A 143 -14.17 -9.35 1.05
CA GLY A 143 -14.73 -10.29 0.07
C GLY A 143 -13.82 -11.50 -0.18
N VAL A 144 -12.52 -11.28 -0.31
CA VAL A 144 -11.53 -12.37 -0.41
C VAL A 144 -11.56 -13.25 0.84
N ALA A 145 -11.64 -12.68 2.04
CA ALA A 145 -11.72 -13.44 3.27
C ALA A 145 -13.00 -14.31 3.32
N ALA A 146 -14.13 -13.78 2.89
CA ALA A 146 -15.37 -14.53 2.78
C ALA A 146 -15.23 -15.73 1.81
N LEU A 147 -14.64 -15.53 0.63
CA LEU A 147 -14.36 -16.60 -0.34
C LEU A 147 -13.40 -17.66 0.21
N MET A 148 -12.36 -17.25 0.95
CA MET A 148 -11.39 -18.16 1.55
C MET A 148 -11.99 -18.96 2.71
N ASN A 149 -12.90 -18.36 3.48
CA ASN A 149 -13.62 -19.06 4.56
C ASN A 149 -14.47 -20.22 4.03
N THR A 150 -15.12 -20.09 2.88
CA THR A 150 -15.85 -21.22 2.24
C THR A 150 -14.94 -22.39 1.89
N ARG A 151 -13.66 -22.12 1.69
CA ARG A 151 -12.62 -23.12 1.40
C ARG A 151 -11.89 -23.62 2.63
N ARG A 152 -12.23 -23.11 3.83
CA ARG A 152 -11.54 -23.39 5.10
C ARG A 152 -10.04 -23.12 5.03
N ARG A 153 -9.63 -22.10 4.28
CA ARG A 153 -8.24 -21.68 4.09
C ARG A 153 -8.12 -20.17 4.41
N LYS A 154 -6.93 -19.73 4.81
CA LYS A 154 -6.65 -18.33 5.11
C LYS A 154 -5.43 -17.80 4.36
N ASP A 155 -4.59 -18.71 3.89
CA ASP A 155 -3.33 -18.42 3.24
C ASP A 155 -3.56 -17.97 1.80
N VAL A 156 -3.06 -16.78 1.48
CA VAL A 156 -3.23 -16.14 0.16
C VAL A 156 -1.93 -15.55 -0.35
N LEU A 157 -1.68 -15.71 -1.64
CA LEU A 157 -0.56 -15.08 -2.34
C LEU A 157 -1.09 -13.82 -3.06
N LEU A 158 -0.73 -12.65 -2.53
CA LEU A 158 -1.22 -11.36 -3.01
C LEU A 158 -0.40 -10.86 -4.20
N VAL A 159 -1.07 -10.52 -5.28
CA VAL A 159 -0.48 -9.95 -6.50
C VAL A 159 -0.98 -8.53 -6.71
N SER A 160 -0.08 -7.57 -6.68
CA SER A 160 -0.34 -6.14 -6.92
C SER A 160 0.97 -5.42 -7.24
N ASP A 161 0.92 -4.09 -7.38
CA ASP A 161 2.14 -3.30 -7.56
C ASP A 161 2.99 -3.28 -6.28
N PRO A 162 4.33 -3.20 -6.41
CA PRO A 162 5.24 -3.25 -5.27
C PRO A 162 4.93 -2.24 -4.15
N PHE A 163 4.67 -0.97 -4.49
CA PHE A 163 4.36 0.09 -3.51
C PHE A 163 3.08 -0.15 -2.72
N HIS A 164 2.16 -0.99 -3.23
CA HIS A 164 0.87 -1.28 -2.60
C HIS A 164 0.93 -2.44 -1.59
N MET A 165 1.99 -3.24 -1.60
CA MET A 165 2.09 -4.50 -0.86
C MET A 165 1.97 -4.33 0.65
N LEU A 166 2.57 -3.28 1.24
CA LEU A 166 2.48 -3.04 2.68
C LEU A 166 1.03 -2.85 3.13
N ARG A 167 0.30 -1.91 2.51
CA ARG A 167 -1.10 -1.63 2.87
C ARG A 167 -1.99 -2.85 2.62
N LEU A 168 -1.77 -3.54 1.54
CA LEU A 168 -2.51 -4.75 1.20
C LEU A 168 -2.31 -5.86 2.24
N THR A 169 -1.08 -6.07 2.69
CA THR A 169 -0.76 -7.03 3.75
C THR A 169 -1.44 -6.66 5.07
N ILE A 170 -1.43 -5.38 5.45
CA ILE A 170 -2.11 -4.90 6.65
C ILE A 170 -3.60 -5.21 6.58
N LEU A 171 -4.26 -4.88 5.48
CA LEU A 171 -5.69 -5.07 5.30
C LEU A 171 -6.07 -6.56 5.23
N ALA A 172 -5.31 -7.38 4.52
CA ALA A 172 -5.53 -8.82 4.46
C ALA A 172 -5.48 -9.47 5.85
N ARG A 173 -4.46 -9.14 6.65
CA ARG A 173 -4.35 -9.63 8.04
C ARG A 173 -5.51 -9.20 8.92
N ARG A 174 -6.00 -7.98 8.75
CA ARG A 174 -7.17 -7.47 9.50
C ARG A 174 -8.45 -8.23 9.21
N HIS A 175 -8.60 -8.72 8.00
CA HIS A 175 -9.73 -9.58 7.62
C HIS A 175 -9.46 -11.08 7.90
N GLY A 176 -8.43 -11.40 8.69
CA GLY A 176 -8.15 -12.76 9.15
C GLY A 176 -7.46 -13.65 8.12
N LEU A 177 -6.90 -13.06 7.05
CA LEU A 177 -6.10 -13.78 6.06
C LEU A 177 -4.64 -13.89 6.51
N GLU A 178 -3.95 -14.88 5.96
CA GLU A 178 -2.50 -15.09 6.09
C GLU A 178 -1.83 -14.71 4.74
N PRO A 179 -1.47 -13.43 4.55
CA PRO A 179 -0.98 -12.97 3.27
C PRO A 179 0.52 -13.22 3.08
N TYR A 180 0.86 -13.68 1.90
CA TYR A 180 2.21 -13.69 1.32
C TYR A 180 2.21 -12.76 0.12
N THR A 181 3.29 -12.01 -0.10
CA THR A 181 3.37 -11.00 -1.17
C THR A 181 4.13 -11.53 -2.38
N SER A 182 3.60 -11.26 -3.57
CA SER A 182 4.28 -11.45 -4.84
C SER A 182 4.11 -10.19 -5.70
N PRO A 183 5.02 -9.21 -5.54
CA PRO A 183 4.96 -7.95 -6.27
C PRO A 183 5.07 -8.15 -7.77
N THR A 184 4.24 -7.45 -8.55
CA THR A 184 4.27 -7.50 -10.02
C THR A 184 5.53 -6.85 -10.57
N PRO A 185 6.46 -7.60 -11.19
CA PRO A 185 7.75 -7.05 -11.60
C PRO A 185 7.65 -6.16 -12.85
N THR A 186 6.62 -6.33 -13.68
CA THR A 186 6.44 -5.66 -14.97
C THR A 186 5.39 -4.56 -14.95
N SER A 187 5.08 -4.00 -13.76
CA SER A 187 4.11 -2.91 -13.66
C SER A 187 4.59 -1.66 -14.40
N PRO A 188 3.77 -1.07 -15.28
CA PRO A 188 4.12 0.18 -15.97
C PRO A 188 4.39 1.35 -15.01
N ILE A 189 3.75 1.34 -13.84
CA ILE A 189 3.95 2.37 -12.81
C ILE A 189 5.38 2.30 -12.25
N THR A 190 5.87 1.09 -11.97
CA THR A 190 7.22 0.91 -11.44
C THR A 190 8.31 1.16 -12.47
N ALA A 191 8.00 1.04 -13.76
CA ALA A 191 8.92 1.37 -14.85
C ALA A 191 9.17 2.89 -15.00
N SER A 192 8.25 3.73 -14.49
CA SER A 192 8.39 5.20 -14.46
C SER A 192 8.85 5.66 -13.07
N PRO A 193 10.07 6.20 -12.90
CA PRO A 193 10.53 6.70 -11.59
C PRO A 193 9.58 7.74 -10.97
N THR A 194 9.06 8.66 -11.78
CA THR A 194 8.14 9.72 -11.32
C THR A 194 6.84 9.14 -10.79
N GLU A 195 6.21 8.23 -11.52
CA GLU A 195 4.96 7.59 -11.07
C GLU A 195 5.21 6.70 -9.85
N ARG A 196 6.29 5.94 -9.85
CA ARG A 196 6.67 5.11 -8.69
C ARG A 196 6.76 5.96 -7.40
N TRP A 197 7.48 7.08 -7.43
CA TRP A 197 7.61 7.97 -6.27
C TRP A 197 6.27 8.59 -5.85
N LYS A 198 5.46 9.03 -6.80
CA LYS A 198 4.13 9.56 -6.54
C LYS A 198 3.23 8.54 -5.79
N TYR A 199 3.23 7.28 -6.25
CA TYR A 199 2.47 6.23 -5.59
C TYR A 199 3.07 5.82 -4.25
N ALA A 200 4.40 5.69 -4.12
CA ALA A 200 5.06 5.39 -2.86
C ALA A 200 4.78 6.45 -1.78
N LEU A 201 4.83 7.73 -2.13
CA LEU A 201 4.44 8.84 -1.24
C LEU A 201 2.95 8.77 -0.86
N SER A 202 2.06 8.48 -1.81
CA SER A 202 0.64 8.29 -1.51
C SER A 202 0.41 7.11 -0.54
N GLU A 203 1.07 5.99 -0.76
CA GLU A 203 0.95 4.80 0.10
C GLU A 203 1.58 5.02 1.49
N SER A 204 2.64 5.84 1.61
CA SER A 204 3.23 6.18 2.91
C SER A 204 2.27 6.89 3.87
N VAL A 205 1.24 7.56 3.31
CA VAL A 205 0.15 8.16 4.10
C VAL A 205 -1.00 7.17 4.30
N LYS A 206 -1.37 6.42 3.26
CA LYS A 206 -2.51 5.49 3.31
C LYS A 206 -2.27 4.26 4.18
N ALA A 207 -1.03 3.74 4.22
CA ALA A 207 -0.73 2.53 5.00
C ALA A 207 -0.91 2.73 6.52
N PRO A 208 -0.42 3.82 7.17
CA PRO A 208 -0.72 4.10 8.57
C PRO A 208 -2.22 4.34 8.81
N LEU A 209 -2.91 5.04 7.91
CA LEU A 209 -4.35 5.28 8.03
C LEU A 209 -5.13 3.97 7.97
N ALA A 210 -4.79 3.06 7.06
CA ALA A 210 -5.35 1.73 7.01
C ALA A 210 -5.09 0.96 8.32
N PHE A 211 -3.90 1.12 8.90
CA PHE A 211 -3.57 0.51 10.19
C PHE A 211 -4.39 1.07 11.36
N ILE A 212 -4.75 2.35 11.37
CA ILE A 212 -5.43 3.01 12.50
C ILE A 212 -6.96 2.94 12.34
N PHE A 213 -7.49 3.30 11.19
CA PHE A 213 -8.90 3.63 10.99
C PHE A 213 -9.71 2.55 10.29
N GLU A 214 -9.13 1.74 9.41
CA GLU A 214 -9.88 0.68 8.74
C GLU A 214 -10.04 -0.54 9.69
N ARG A 215 -10.68 -0.30 10.86
CA ARG A 215 -11.06 -1.39 11.78
C ARG A 215 -12.24 -2.15 11.19
N ASN A 216 -12.27 -3.49 11.40
CA ASN A 216 -13.38 -4.36 11.02
C ASN A 216 -14.74 -3.70 11.27
N SER A 217 -15.45 -3.29 10.23
CA SER A 217 -16.90 -3.27 10.25
C SER A 217 -17.36 -4.73 10.24
N ARG A 218 -17.66 -5.26 11.42
CA ARG A 218 -18.39 -6.52 11.58
C ARG A 218 -19.79 -6.34 11.03
#